data_b5f1d5c6c008b147c9e7e15cf5e9b370
#
_entry.id   b5f1d5c6c008b147c9e7e15cf5e9b370
#
_cell.length_a   1.000
_cell.length_b   1.000
_cell.length_c   1.000
_cell.angle_alpha   90.00
_cell.angle_beta   90.00
_cell.angle_gamma   90.00
#
_symmetry.space_group_name_H-M   'P 1'
#
loop_
_entity.id
_entity.type
_entity.pdbx_description
1 polymer ?
#
loop_
_entity_poly.entity_id
_entity_poly.type
_entity_poly.pdbx_seq_one_letter_code
_entity_poly.pdbx_strand_id
1 'polypeptide(L)'
;MKYQHHSFNNKEVEVQIASFSNGNEVSEYHIILQGTQPTLTYKEQLNNLTDVYNSLLTGELKGASALFKRYFLSDAANQGEMLLAMATEYSDCALSIVEQPPLNGTKIALWVYLQTNVQSRVLPNGLFEAVHGNYRHFWGGSAFNRAANSEYQTRLLLNDYVMQLMEQGCTLADHCIRTWFFVQNVDVNYAGVVKARNEVFVTQNLTEHTHYI
;
A
#
# COMPACT_ATOMS: atom_id res chain seq x y z
N MET A 1 -4.51 -20.62 -5.12
CA MET A 1 -5.11 -19.29 -4.91
C MET A 1 -6.62 -19.44 -5.01
N LYS A 2 -7.37 -18.81 -4.10
CA LYS A 2 -8.85 -18.79 -4.11
C LYS A 2 -9.30 -17.34 -4.29
N TYR A 3 -10.44 -17.16 -4.95
CA TYR A 3 -11.07 -15.84 -5.16
C TYR A 3 -12.49 -15.88 -4.63
N GLN A 4 -12.86 -14.84 -3.90
CA GLN A 4 -14.19 -14.66 -3.32
C GLN A 4 -14.67 -13.23 -3.60
N HIS A 5 -15.97 -13.08 -3.71
CA HIS A 5 -16.64 -11.79 -3.87
C HIS A 5 -17.81 -11.72 -2.90
N HIS A 6 -17.90 -10.62 -2.15
CA HIS A 6 -18.95 -10.38 -1.18
C HIS A 6 -19.60 -9.01 -1.43
N SER A 7 -20.92 -8.96 -1.31
CA SER A 7 -21.69 -7.72 -1.41
C SER A 7 -22.33 -7.41 -0.07
N PHE A 8 -21.96 -6.27 0.51
CA PHE A 8 -22.53 -5.73 1.77
C PHE A 8 -23.54 -4.66 1.43
N ASN A 9 -24.73 -5.06 0.96
CA ASN A 9 -25.75 -4.16 0.45
C ASN A 9 -26.22 -3.11 1.46
N ASN A 10 -26.26 -3.44 2.76
CA ASN A 10 -26.61 -2.52 3.83
C ASN A 10 -25.53 -1.46 4.13
N LYS A 11 -24.35 -1.61 3.56
CA LYS A 11 -23.21 -0.70 3.66
C LYS A 11 -22.78 -0.15 2.30
N GLU A 12 -23.46 -0.54 1.22
CA GLU A 12 -23.10 -0.13 -0.14
C GLU A 12 -21.62 -0.37 -0.46
N VAL A 13 -21.10 -1.56 -0.10
CA VAL A 13 -19.70 -1.94 -0.29
C VAL A 13 -19.59 -3.33 -0.93
N GLU A 14 -18.75 -3.45 -1.93
CA GLU A 14 -18.29 -4.72 -2.50
C GLU A 14 -16.88 -5.02 -2.03
N VAL A 15 -16.62 -6.31 -1.82
CA VAL A 15 -15.31 -6.83 -1.40
C VAL A 15 -14.87 -7.96 -2.31
N GLN A 16 -13.64 -7.85 -2.80
CA GLN A 16 -12.96 -8.93 -3.50
C GLN A 16 -11.82 -9.44 -2.64
N ILE A 17 -11.74 -10.75 -2.45
CA ILE A 17 -10.69 -11.40 -1.65
C ILE A 17 -9.96 -12.39 -2.54
N ALA A 18 -8.65 -12.21 -2.69
CA ALA A 18 -7.74 -13.23 -3.21
C ALA A 18 -6.95 -13.80 -2.04
N SER A 19 -7.01 -15.11 -1.83
CA SER A 19 -6.30 -15.79 -0.74
C SER A 19 -5.35 -16.86 -1.26
N PHE A 20 -4.22 -16.99 -0.57
CA PHE A 20 -3.22 -18.01 -0.79
C PHE A 20 -2.80 -18.61 0.55
N SER A 21 -2.66 -19.94 0.60
CA SER A 21 -2.10 -20.66 1.74
C SER A 21 -1.17 -21.74 1.19
N ASN A 22 0.02 -21.81 1.73
CA ASN A 22 1.00 -22.82 1.37
C ASN A 22 0.91 -24.10 2.24
N GLY A 23 -0.07 -24.19 3.13
CA GLY A 23 -0.23 -25.30 4.08
C GLY A 23 0.68 -25.21 5.32
N ASN A 24 1.54 -24.20 5.43
CA ASN A 24 2.50 -24.02 6.51
C ASN A 24 2.04 -22.94 7.51
N GLU A 25 0.78 -22.99 7.92
CA GLU A 25 0.18 -22.09 8.93
C GLU A 25 0.08 -20.61 8.52
N VAL A 26 0.73 -20.17 7.44
CA VAL A 26 0.64 -18.80 6.92
C VAL A 26 -0.36 -18.75 5.77
N SER A 27 -1.35 -17.89 5.90
CA SER A 27 -2.27 -17.53 4.82
C SER A 27 -2.09 -16.06 4.50
N GLU A 28 -2.14 -15.75 3.21
CA GLU A 28 -2.01 -14.41 2.66
C GLU A 28 -3.33 -13.99 2.01
N TYR A 29 -3.70 -12.73 2.18
CA TYR A 29 -4.91 -12.17 1.61
C TYR A 29 -4.63 -10.84 0.95
N HIS A 30 -5.11 -10.69 -0.28
CA HIS A 30 -5.29 -9.40 -0.91
C HIS A 30 -6.78 -9.11 -0.95
N ILE A 31 -7.20 -8.03 -0.34
CA ILE A 31 -8.59 -7.61 -0.35
C ILE A 31 -8.74 -6.22 -0.97
N ILE A 32 -9.77 -6.06 -1.77
CA ILE A 32 -10.18 -4.79 -2.34
C ILE A 32 -11.58 -4.50 -1.84
N LEU A 33 -11.76 -3.37 -1.18
CA LEU A 33 -13.06 -2.85 -0.77
C LEU A 33 -13.39 -1.62 -1.61
N GLN A 34 -14.56 -1.58 -2.18
CA GLN A 34 -15.03 -0.49 -3.02
C GLN A 34 -16.48 -0.16 -2.72
N GLY A 35 -16.79 1.14 -2.57
CA GLY A 35 -18.18 1.59 -2.48
C GLY A 35 -18.94 1.33 -3.78
N THR A 36 -20.26 1.13 -3.69
CA THR A 36 -21.16 0.94 -4.85
C THR A 36 -22.01 2.17 -5.12
N GLN A 37 -22.08 3.13 -4.17
CA GLN A 37 -22.97 4.29 -4.27
C GLN A 37 -22.18 5.61 -4.36
N PRO A 38 -22.00 6.18 -5.57
CA PRO A 38 -21.22 7.41 -5.77
C PRO A 38 -21.83 8.66 -5.12
N THR A 39 -23.16 8.67 -4.87
CA THR A 39 -23.88 9.82 -4.33
C THR A 39 -23.66 10.03 -2.84
N LEU A 40 -23.20 9.01 -2.11
CA LEU A 40 -22.84 9.14 -0.71
C LEU A 40 -21.69 10.14 -0.54
N THR A 41 -21.68 10.83 0.60
CA THR A 41 -20.56 11.69 0.99
C THR A 41 -19.30 10.87 1.23
N TYR A 42 -18.13 11.52 1.16
CA TYR A 42 -16.85 10.85 1.46
C TYR A 42 -16.86 10.21 2.86
N LYS A 43 -17.38 10.92 3.86
CA LYS A 43 -17.46 10.44 5.24
C LYS A 43 -18.31 9.16 5.36
N GLU A 44 -19.46 9.12 4.69
CA GLU A 44 -20.32 7.93 4.69
C GLU A 44 -19.61 6.75 4.01
N GLN A 45 -18.98 6.97 2.85
CA GLN A 45 -18.24 5.93 2.15
C GLN A 45 -17.06 5.41 2.99
N LEU A 46 -16.29 6.29 3.63
CA LEU A 46 -15.17 5.93 4.49
C LEU A 46 -15.64 5.11 5.70
N ASN A 47 -16.72 5.53 6.38
CA ASN A 47 -17.29 4.79 7.50
C ASN A 47 -17.78 3.41 7.07
N ASN A 48 -18.48 3.31 5.94
CA ASN A 48 -19.00 2.05 5.43
C ASN A 48 -17.88 1.08 5.07
N LEU A 49 -16.82 1.55 4.40
CA LEU A 49 -15.63 0.74 4.12
C LEU A 49 -14.96 0.25 5.41
N THR A 50 -14.81 1.14 6.38
CA THR A 50 -14.17 0.81 7.67
C THR A 50 -14.97 -0.23 8.44
N ASP A 51 -16.29 -0.07 8.51
CA ASP A 51 -17.19 -1.03 9.18
C ASP A 51 -17.12 -2.41 8.54
N VAL A 52 -17.14 -2.47 7.20
CA VAL A 52 -17.02 -3.73 6.45
C VAL A 52 -15.65 -4.36 6.67
N TYR A 53 -14.58 -3.58 6.58
CA TYR A 53 -13.23 -4.07 6.86
C TYR A 53 -13.10 -4.68 8.26
N ASN A 54 -13.59 -3.98 9.27
CA ASN A 54 -13.57 -4.47 10.66
C ASN A 54 -14.43 -5.74 10.84
N SER A 55 -15.56 -5.83 10.15
CA SER A 55 -16.38 -7.05 10.18
C SER A 55 -15.68 -8.25 9.58
N LEU A 56 -14.89 -8.06 8.52
CA LEU A 56 -14.06 -9.13 7.93
C LEU A 56 -12.97 -9.58 8.90
N LEU A 57 -12.29 -8.66 9.59
CA LEU A 57 -11.24 -8.99 10.57
C LEU A 57 -11.75 -9.72 11.80
N THR A 58 -12.98 -9.45 12.21
CA THR A 58 -13.62 -10.16 13.34
C THR A 58 -14.28 -11.48 12.92
N GLY A 59 -14.56 -11.64 11.62
CA GLY A 59 -15.23 -12.80 11.02
C GLY A 59 -14.29 -13.67 10.18
N GLU A 60 -14.43 -13.61 8.87
CA GLU A 60 -13.77 -14.50 7.90
C GLU A 60 -12.22 -14.40 7.93
N LEU A 61 -11.68 -13.22 8.17
CA LEU A 61 -10.24 -12.95 8.23
C LEU A 61 -9.70 -12.92 9.67
N LYS A 62 -10.41 -13.54 10.60
CA LYS A 62 -9.99 -13.56 12.00
C LYS A 62 -8.59 -14.17 12.16
N GLY A 63 -7.71 -13.44 12.86
CA GLY A 63 -6.32 -13.83 13.07
C GLY A 63 -5.36 -13.36 11.97
N ALA A 64 -5.86 -12.70 10.92
CA ALA A 64 -5.00 -12.03 9.95
C ALA A 64 -4.67 -10.61 10.40
N SER A 65 -3.42 -10.20 10.21
CA SER A 65 -2.91 -8.85 10.48
C SER A 65 -2.63 -8.13 9.17
N ALA A 66 -3.04 -6.87 9.07
CA ALA A 66 -2.69 -6.03 7.94
C ALA A 66 -1.20 -5.70 7.96
N LEU A 67 -0.54 -5.83 6.82
CA LEU A 67 0.85 -5.43 6.63
C LEU A 67 0.96 -4.15 5.80
N PHE A 68 0.02 -3.97 4.87
CA PHE A 68 -0.03 -2.83 3.99
C PHE A 68 -1.46 -2.45 3.65
N LYS A 69 -1.77 -1.14 3.70
CA LYS A 69 -3.02 -0.56 3.23
C LYS A 69 -2.74 0.51 2.18
N ARG A 70 -3.51 0.50 1.10
CA ARG A 70 -3.51 1.58 0.12
C ARG A 70 -4.91 2.10 -0.10
N TYR A 71 -5.07 3.39 0.19
CA TYR A 71 -6.30 4.10 -0.11
C TYR A 71 -6.18 4.85 -1.44
N PHE A 72 -7.18 4.70 -2.27
CA PHE A 72 -7.36 5.44 -3.51
C PHE A 72 -8.45 6.48 -3.26
N LEU A 73 -8.09 7.75 -3.34
CA LEU A 73 -8.97 8.89 -3.04
C LEU A 73 -9.31 9.66 -4.30
N SER A 74 -10.52 10.21 -4.36
CA SER A 74 -10.91 11.10 -5.45
C SER A 74 -10.34 12.51 -5.30
N ASP A 75 -10.00 12.93 -4.08
CA ASP A 75 -9.47 14.25 -3.72
C ASP A 75 -8.66 14.12 -2.42
N ALA A 76 -7.39 13.78 -2.55
CA ALA A 76 -6.53 13.54 -1.39
C ALA A 76 -6.28 14.83 -0.59
N ALA A 77 -6.34 16.01 -1.21
CA ALA A 77 -6.12 17.30 -0.55
C ALA A 77 -7.21 17.58 0.50
N ASN A 78 -8.47 17.27 0.20
CA ASN A 78 -9.60 17.54 1.09
C ASN A 78 -10.01 16.30 1.94
N GLN A 79 -9.63 15.10 1.52
CA GLN A 79 -10.05 13.84 2.15
C GLN A 79 -8.96 13.25 3.06
N GLY A 80 -7.69 13.58 2.81
CA GLY A 80 -6.54 12.93 3.44
C GLY A 80 -6.45 13.16 4.94
N GLU A 81 -6.79 14.35 5.44
CA GLU A 81 -6.74 14.66 6.86
C GLU A 81 -7.73 13.80 7.67
N MET A 82 -8.97 13.68 7.20
CA MET A 82 -9.98 12.84 7.84
C MET A 82 -9.57 11.36 7.82
N LEU A 83 -9.01 10.89 6.69
CA LEU A 83 -8.51 9.52 6.58
C LEU A 83 -7.38 9.26 7.58
N LEU A 84 -6.40 10.16 7.67
CA LEU A 84 -5.28 10.01 8.57
C LEU A 84 -5.70 10.03 10.04
N ALA A 85 -6.65 10.88 10.41
CA ALA A 85 -7.20 10.91 11.76
C ALA A 85 -7.84 9.56 12.14
N MET A 86 -8.57 8.92 11.22
CA MET A 86 -9.12 7.58 11.44
C MET A 86 -8.06 6.47 11.35
N ALA A 87 -7.08 6.60 10.44
CA ALA A 87 -6.05 5.59 10.24
C ALA A 87 -5.05 5.53 11.41
N THR A 88 -4.74 6.65 12.07
CA THR A 88 -3.84 6.67 13.23
C THR A 88 -4.39 5.94 14.45
N GLU A 89 -5.71 5.82 14.57
CA GLU A 89 -6.33 4.99 15.62
C GLU A 89 -6.19 3.48 15.35
N TYR A 90 -5.85 3.09 14.09
CA TYR A 90 -5.85 1.69 13.63
C TYR A 90 -4.60 1.31 12.81
N SER A 91 -3.53 2.11 12.84
CA SER A 91 -2.39 1.93 11.90
C SER A 91 -1.27 1.06 12.45
N ASP A 92 -1.54 -0.23 12.57
CA ASP A 92 -0.49 -1.22 12.81
C ASP A 92 0.05 -1.81 11.49
N CYS A 93 0.12 -1.00 10.41
CA CYS A 93 0.61 -1.43 9.10
C CYS A 93 1.19 -0.27 8.29
N ALA A 94 1.96 -0.58 7.25
CA ALA A 94 2.39 0.42 6.29
C ALA A 94 1.19 1.00 5.54
N LEU A 95 1.15 2.33 5.39
CA LEU A 95 0.04 3.07 4.79
C LEU A 95 0.48 3.77 3.51
N SER A 96 -0.33 3.69 2.46
CA SER A 96 -0.17 4.44 1.22
C SER A 96 -1.47 5.16 0.88
N ILE A 97 -1.40 6.44 0.56
CA ILE A 97 -2.53 7.25 0.11
C ILE A 97 -2.22 7.76 -1.29
N VAL A 98 -3.11 7.48 -2.24
CA VAL A 98 -2.96 7.85 -3.65
C VAL A 98 -4.19 8.63 -4.08
N GLU A 99 -3.97 9.80 -4.69
CA GLU A 99 -5.04 10.52 -5.39
C GLU A 99 -5.26 9.85 -6.74
N GLN A 100 -6.17 8.92 -6.76
CA GLN A 100 -6.64 8.19 -7.93
C GLN A 100 -8.12 7.88 -7.74
N PRO A 101 -9.02 8.64 -8.37
CA PRO A 101 -10.44 8.42 -8.24
C PRO A 101 -10.83 6.99 -8.65
N PRO A 102 -11.66 6.28 -7.86
CA PRO A 102 -12.24 5.03 -8.28
C PRO A 102 -13.08 5.20 -9.56
N LEU A 103 -12.95 4.24 -10.50
CA LEU A 103 -13.56 4.34 -11.84
C LEU A 103 -15.10 4.35 -11.83
N ASN A 104 -15.71 3.83 -10.78
CA ASN A 104 -17.17 3.80 -10.61
C ASN A 104 -17.74 5.11 -10.03
N GLY A 105 -16.91 6.16 -9.90
CA GLY A 105 -17.33 7.47 -9.42
C GLY A 105 -17.45 7.58 -7.90
N THR A 106 -17.13 6.54 -7.13
CA THR A 106 -17.03 6.64 -5.67
C THR A 106 -15.79 7.47 -5.26
N LYS A 107 -15.75 7.88 -4.01
CA LYS A 107 -14.73 8.83 -3.52
C LYS A 107 -13.54 8.15 -2.89
N ILE A 108 -13.68 6.85 -2.59
CA ILE A 108 -12.65 6.07 -1.92
C ILE A 108 -12.74 4.60 -2.29
N ALA A 109 -11.58 3.95 -2.45
CA ALA A 109 -11.42 2.51 -2.43
C ALA A 109 -10.22 2.14 -1.56
N LEU A 110 -10.20 0.91 -1.07
CA LEU A 110 -9.15 0.40 -0.19
C LEU A 110 -8.62 -0.94 -0.70
N TRP A 111 -7.31 -1.04 -0.89
CA TRP A 111 -6.62 -2.31 -1.03
C TRP A 111 -5.82 -2.61 0.23
N VAL A 112 -5.94 -3.84 0.73
CA VAL A 112 -5.20 -4.32 1.91
C VAL A 112 -4.49 -5.63 1.61
N TYR A 113 -3.26 -5.76 2.07
CA TYR A 113 -2.53 -7.00 2.15
C TYR A 113 -2.43 -7.45 3.60
N LEU A 114 -2.85 -8.69 3.87
CA LEU A 114 -2.85 -9.27 5.22
C LEU A 114 -2.15 -10.63 5.23
N GLN A 115 -1.61 -11.00 6.39
CA GLN A 115 -1.08 -12.34 6.67
C GLN A 115 -1.56 -12.85 8.03
N THR A 116 -1.67 -14.18 8.15
CA THR A 116 -1.81 -14.86 9.46
C THR A 116 -0.44 -15.23 10.02
N ASN A 117 -0.37 -15.47 11.33
CA ASN A 117 0.85 -15.94 12.03
C ASN A 117 2.09 -15.06 11.77
N VAL A 118 1.90 -13.77 11.78
CA VAL A 118 2.93 -12.77 11.56
C VAL A 118 3.09 -11.91 12.81
N GLN A 119 4.32 -11.57 13.15
CA GLN A 119 4.64 -10.51 14.12
C GLN A 119 5.03 -9.26 13.35
N SER A 120 4.52 -8.12 13.75
CA SER A 120 4.76 -6.87 13.03
C SER A 120 5.01 -5.69 13.97
N ARG A 121 5.75 -4.70 13.47
CA ARG A 121 6.04 -3.45 14.18
C ARG A 121 6.46 -2.33 13.24
N VAL A 122 6.26 -1.11 13.66
CA VAL A 122 6.86 0.07 13.02
C VAL A 122 8.30 0.22 13.47
N LEU A 123 9.21 0.45 12.53
CA LEU A 123 10.62 0.74 12.80
C LEU A 123 10.86 2.24 12.99
N PRO A 124 11.94 2.66 13.70
CA PRO A 124 12.25 4.06 13.89
C PRO A 124 12.43 4.88 12.61
N ASN A 125 12.85 4.23 11.51
CA ASN A 125 13.02 4.85 10.19
C ASN A 125 11.74 4.94 9.36
N GLY A 126 10.59 4.56 9.93
CA GLY A 126 9.28 4.63 9.27
C GLY A 126 8.91 3.42 8.41
N LEU A 127 9.81 2.44 8.24
CA LEU A 127 9.44 1.17 7.63
C LEU A 127 8.58 0.35 8.59
N PHE A 128 7.71 -0.45 8.03
CA PHE A 128 6.93 -1.44 8.75
C PHE A 128 7.54 -2.82 8.55
N GLU A 129 7.90 -3.48 9.64
CA GLU A 129 8.48 -4.81 9.65
C GLU A 129 7.42 -5.86 9.91
N ALA A 130 7.41 -6.92 9.12
CA ALA A 130 6.63 -8.11 9.32
C ALA A 130 7.55 -9.34 9.36
N VAL A 131 7.42 -10.18 10.39
CA VAL A 131 8.27 -11.35 10.62
C VAL A 131 7.41 -12.61 10.67
N HIS A 132 7.75 -13.58 9.86
CA HIS A 132 7.21 -14.94 9.95
C HIS A 132 8.28 -15.97 9.59
N GLY A 133 8.39 -17.02 10.39
CA GLY A 133 9.46 -18.00 10.22
C GLY A 133 10.85 -17.34 10.22
N ASN A 134 11.62 -17.57 9.17
CA ASN A 134 12.96 -17.01 8.98
C ASN A 134 12.98 -15.75 8.10
N TYR A 135 11.79 -15.21 7.75
CA TYR A 135 11.68 -14.08 6.84
C TYR A 135 11.33 -12.80 7.59
N ARG A 136 11.98 -11.72 7.19
CA ARG A 136 11.66 -10.35 7.57
C ARG A 136 11.26 -9.59 6.31
N HIS A 137 10.05 -9.08 6.29
CA HIS A 137 9.55 -8.26 5.18
C HIS A 137 9.45 -6.81 5.65
N PHE A 138 9.94 -5.89 4.84
CA PHE A 138 9.84 -4.45 5.09
C PHE A 138 8.89 -3.81 4.10
N TRP A 139 7.99 -3.01 4.61
CA TRP A 139 7.00 -2.27 3.84
C TRP A 139 7.18 -0.79 4.05
N GLY A 140 7.29 -0.03 2.96
CA GLY A 140 7.25 1.43 2.97
C GLY A 140 5.98 1.94 2.33
N GLY A 141 5.42 3.02 2.85
CA GLY A 141 4.23 3.65 2.30
C GLY A 141 4.26 5.16 2.47
N SER A 142 3.35 5.87 1.80
CA SER A 142 3.15 7.33 1.88
C SER A 142 4.40 8.18 1.62
N ALA A 143 5.41 7.62 0.97
CA ALA A 143 6.58 8.39 0.58
C ALA A 143 6.22 9.34 -0.57
N PHE A 144 6.36 10.64 -0.35
CA PHE A 144 6.17 11.67 -1.37
C PHE A 144 7.15 12.81 -1.17
N ASN A 145 7.42 13.56 -2.23
CA ASN A 145 8.27 14.75 -2.19
C ASN A 145 7.66 15.86 -3.06
N ARG A 146 7.77 17.10 -2.61
CA ARG A 146 7.26 18.29 -3.31
C ARG A 146 8.36 19.14 -3.93
N ALA A 147 9.56 18.58 -4.10
CA ALA A 147 10.67 19.27 -4.74
C ALA A 147 10.38 19.62 -6.22
N ALA A 148 11.24 20.43 -6.83
CA ALA A 148 10.99 21.21 -8.05
C ALA A 148 10.44 20.43 -9.26
N ASN A 149 10.84 19.17 -9.50
CA ASN A 149 10.40 18.38 -10.66
C ASN A 149 10.42 16.87 -10.35
N SER A 150 9.80 16.08 -11.23
CA SER A 150 9.64 14.64 -11.07
C SER A 150 10.97 13.88 -11.00
N GLU A 151 12.00 14.31 -11.74
CA GLU A 151 13.34 13.71 -11.69
C GLU A 151 13.95 13.86 -10.30
N TYR A 152 13.93 15.06 -9.75
CA TYR A 152 14.51 15.35 -8.45
C TYR A 152 13.71 14.70 -7.31
N GLN A 153 12.38 14.75 -7.39
CA GLN A 153 11.50 14.04 -6.44
C GLN A 153 11.79 12.55 -6.39
N THR A 154 11.87 11.90 -7.56
CA THR A 154 12.14 10.47 -7.65
C THR A 154 13.52 10.10 -7.09
N ARG A 155 14.54 10.91 -7.40
CA ARG A 155 15.89 10.70 -6.87
C ARG A 155 15.94 10.79 -5.35
N LEU A 156 15.28 11.78 -4.75
CA LEU A 156 15.22 11.93 -3.31
C LEU A 156 14.50 10.73 -2.66
N LEU A 157 13.32 10.37 -3.15
CA LEU A 157 12.53 9.26 -2.59
C LEU A 157 13.27 7.91 -2.67
N LEU A 158 13.93 7.64 -3.81
CA LEU A 158 14.71 6.41 -3.94
C LEU A 158 15.94 6.40 -3.04
N ASN A 159 16.64 7.53 -2.91
CA ASN A 159 17.79 7.61 -2.02
C ASN A 159 17.38 7.44 -0.54
N ASP A 160 16.28 8.06 -0.11
CA ASP A 160 15.74 7.86 1.23
C ASP A 160 15.40 6.38 1.47
N TYR A 161 14.78 5.73 0.49
CA TYR A 161 14.47 4.31 0.57
C TYR A 161 15.72 3.43 0.64
N VAL A 162 16.75 3.73 -0.15
CA VAL A 162 18.05 3.05 -0.09
C VAL A 162 18.67 3.18 1.31
N MET A 163 18.64 4.37 1.91
CA MET A 163 19.13 4.58 3.27
C MET A 163 18.34 3.75 4.29
N GLN A 164 17.03 3.74 4.21
CA GLN A 164 16.18 2.91 5.08
C GLN A 164 16.49 1.42 4.96
N LEU A 165 16.75 0.91 3.74
CA LEU A 165 17.16 -0.47 3.51
C LEU A 165 18.54 -0.77 4.12
N MET A 166 19.51 0.13 3.95
CA MET A 166 20.87 -0.03 4.49
C MET A 166 20.88 -0.12 6.03
N GLU A 167 20.02 0.64 6.71
CA GLU A 167 19.85 0.55 8.17
C GLU A 167 19.37 -0.84 8.63
N GLN A 168 18.71 -1.59 7.75
CA GLN A 168 18.26 -2.96 8.00
C GLN A 168 19.25 -4.02 7.48
N GLY A 169 20.40 -3.62 6.98
CA GLY A 169 21.39 -4.51 6.37
C GLY A 169 20.95 -5.02 4.99
N CYS A 170 20.04 -4.32 4.32
CA CYS A 170 19.48 -4.67 3.03
C CYS A 170 20.03 -3.76 1.92
N THR A 171 19.99 -4.25 0.68
CA THR A 171 20.32 -3.50 -0.53
C THR A 171 19.10 -3.42 -1.46
N LEU A 172 19.09 -2.46 -2.36
CA LEU A 172 18.04 -2.37 -3.37
C LEU A 172 18.10 -3.56 -4.33
N ALA A 173 19.31 -3.95 -4.77
CA ALA A 173 19.51 -5.01 -5.75
C ALA A 173 19.12 -6.40 -5.24
N ASP A 174 19.43 -6.74 -3.99
CA ASP A 174 19.28 -8.11 -3.49
C ASP A 174 17.97 -8.32 -2.71
N HIS A 175 17.36 -7.25 -2.19
CA HIS A 175 16.28 -7.37 -1.22
C HIS A 175 14.98 -6.68 -1.63
N CYS A 176 15.02 -5.75 -2.60
CA CYS A 176 13.79 -5.08 -3.04
C CYS A 176 12.95 -6.04 -3.90
N ILE A 177 11.73 -6.31 -3.45
CA ILE A 177 10.80 -7.19 -4.16
C ILE A 177 9.97 -6.40 -5.18
N ARG A 178 9.51 -5.20 -4.78
CA ARG A 178 8.62 -4.38 -5.62
C ARG A 178 8.61 -2.92 -5.18
N THR A 179 8.54 -2.05 -6.17
CA THR A 179 8.23 -0.62 -6.01
C THR A 179 6.97 -0.25 -6.78
N TRP A 180 6.19 0.71 -6.24
CA TRP A 180 5.07 1.32 -6.94
C TRP A 180 5.29 2.82 -7.03
N PHE A 181 5.28 3.33 -8.25
CA PHE A 181 5.35 4.75 -8.54
C PHE A 181 3.99 5.26 -9.00
N PHE A 182 3.46 6.26 -8.32
CA PHE A 182 2.28 6.97 -8.72
C PHE A 182 2.71 8.35 -9.19
N VAL A 183 2.49 8.65 -10.46
CA VAL A 183 3.03 9.82 -11.13
C VAL A 183 1.89 10.69 -11.61
N GLN A 184 1.81 11.92 -11.08
CA GLN A 184 0.85 12.91 -11.54
C GLN A 184 1.22 13.37 -12.97
N ASN A 185 0.20 13.58 -13.83
CA ASN A 185 0.40 14.05 -15.21
C ASN A 185 1.52 13.27 -15.92
N VAL A 186 1.30 11.98 -16.07
CA VAL A 186 2.32 11.03 -16.55
C VAL A 186 2.98 11.48 -17.85
N ASP A 187 2.25 12.06 -18.79
CA ASP A 187 2.79 12.55 -20.07
C ASP A 187 3.89 13.60 -19.92
N VAL A 188 3.84 14.40 -18.84
CA VAL A 188 4.82 15.44 -18.56
C VAL A 188 5.94 14.95 -17.66
N ASN A 189 5.61 14.13 -16.67
CA ASN A 189 6.51 13.78 -15.58
C ASN A 189 7.24 12.44 -15.75
N TYR A 190 6.76 11.55 -16.64
CA TYR A 190 7.29 10.20 -16.78
C TYR A 190 8.78 10.14 -17.12
N ALA A 191 9.23 11.00 -18.05
CA ALA A 191 10.64 11.05 -18.47
C ALA A 191 11.59 11.33 -17.30
N GLY A 192 11.22 12.26 -16.42
CA GLY A 192 12.00 12.60 -15.22
C GLY A 192 12.05 11.43 -14.21
N VAL A 193 10.91 10.78 -14.00
CA VAL A 193 10.83 9.59 -13.13
C VAL A 193 11.74 8.46 -13.63
N VAL A 194 11.64 8.12 -14.92
CA VAL A 194 12.44 7.05 -15.54
C VAL A 194 13.93 7.36 -15.48
N LYS A 195 14.31 8.60 -15.78
CA LYS A 195 15.72 9.02 -15.73
C LYS A 195 16.29 8.84 -14.34
N ALA A 196 15.67 9.41 -13.32
CA ALA A 196 16.15 9.33 -11.93
C ALA A 196 16.15 7.89 -11.41
N ARG A 197 15.10 7.14 -11.70
CA ARG A 197 15.03 5.70 -11.33
C ARG A 197 16.20 4.93 -11.91
N ASN A 198 16.46 5.08 -13.21
CA ASN A 198 17.53 4.34 -13.88
C ASN A 198 18.93 4.71 -13.32
N GLU A 199 19.16 6.00 -13.05
CA GLU A 199 20.41 6.46 -12.44
C GLU A 199 20.62 5.82 -11.06
N VAL A 200 19.60 5.85 -10.19
CA VAL A 200 19.70 5.23 -8.85
C VAL A 200 19.85 3.71 -8.96
N PHE A 201 19.11 3.05 -9.83
CA PHE A 201 19.21 1.60 -10.00
C PHE A 201 20.62 1.17 -10.42
N VAL A 202 21.25 1.88 -11.38
CA VAL A 202 22.63 1.63 -11.79
C VAL A 202 23.60 1.83 -10.63
N THR A 203 23.46 2.91 -9.85
CA THR A 203 24.34 3.16 -8.68
C THR A 203 24.17 2.13 -7.57
N GLN A 204 23.02 1.47 -7.51
CA GLN A 204 22.69 0.43 -6.53
C GLN A 204 22.89 -1.00 -7.08
N ASN A 205 23.56 -1.16 -8.22
CA ASN A 205 23.82 -2.43 -8.91
C ASN A 205 22.55 -3.20 -9.32
N LEU A 206 21.42 -2.52 -9.44
CA LEU A 206 20.19 -3.09 -9.97
C LEU A 206 20.14 -2.84 -11.48
N THR A 207 20.57 -3.80 -12.25
CA THR A 207 20.70 -3.72 -13.71
C THR A 207 19.95 -4.87 -14.36
N GLU A 208 19.87 -4.87 -15.70
CA GLU A 208 19.29 -5.98 -16.47
C GLU A 208 19.99 -7.34 -16.27
N HIS A 209 21.21 -7.32 -15.73
CA HIS A 209 21.99 -8.53 -15.44
C HIS A 209 21.87 -9.01 -14.00
N THR A 210 21.17 -8.28 -13.13
CA THR A 210 20.96 -8.63 -11.73
C THR A 210 19.52 -9.11 -11.50
N HIS A 211 18.67 -8.27 -10.99
CA HIS A 211 17.26 -8.57 -10.74
C HIS A 211 16.39 -7.40 -11.18
N TYR A 212 15.18 -7.71 -11.63
CA TYR A 212 14.17 -6.69 -11.92
C TYR A 212 13.16 -6.61 -10.78
N ILE A 213 12.75 -5.39 -10.48
CA ILE A 213 11.68 -5.05 -9.55
C ILE A 213 10.62 -4.18 -10.23
#